data_df644eb1790c7515285f176dd0369402
#
_entry.id   df644eb1790c7515285f176dd0369402
#
_cell.length_a   1.000
_cell.length_b   1.000
_cell.length_c   1.000
_cell.angle_alpha   90.00
_cell.angle_beta   90.00
_cell.angle_gamma   90.00
#
_symmetry.space_group_name_H-M   'P 1'
#
loop_
_entity.id
_entity.type
_entity.pdbx_description
1 polymer ?
#
loop_
_entity_poly.entity_id
_entity_poly.type
_entity_poly.pdbx_seq_one_letter_code
_entity_poly.pdbx_strand_id
1 'polypeptide(L)'
;RSSAASDVYKRQSVGRQLTEFCGVPAVWKQGDITSGIDDSAELVMCSYCLNELTEPVRRKAVEQLWSSTQRLLLIVEPGTPDGYSRILSARQQLIGLGAHIAAPCPHENACPLTVGSDPGDWCHFTVRVARSRLHKQLKGGDVPYEDEKFCFLAASREEVSPCAARVLRHPRIDSGRITLKLCTPGGAEERMVTKKSPQFKAARKSDAGDSFGSYG
;
A
#
# COMPACT_ATOMS: atom_id res chain seq x y z
N ARG A 1 -27.21 14.47 -10.93
CA ARG A 1 -27.20 12.99 -11.06
C ARG A 1 -26.41 12.45 -12.26
N SER A 2 -25.77 13.29 -13.10
CA SER A 2 -25.08 12.82 -14.32
C SER A 2 -23.54 12.80 -14.23
N SER A 3 -22.91 13.34 -13.19
CA SER A 3 -21.45 13.48 -13.15
C SER A 3 -20.69 12.17 -12.88
N ALA A 4 -21.13 11.36 -11.91
CA ALA A 4 -20.42 10.14 -11.54
C ALA A 4 -20.44 9.07 -12.64
N ALA A 5 -21.58 8.84 -13.29
CA ALA A 5 -21.67 7.88 -14.41
C ALA A 5 -20.84 8.34 -15.63
N SER A 6 -20.82 9.65 -15.91
CA SER A 6 -19.98 10.24 -16.96
C SER A 6 -18.50 10.06 -16.70
N ASP A 7 -18.07 10.18 -15.45
CA ASP A 7 -16.64 10.04 -15.07
C ASP A 7 -16.16 8.58 -15.14
N VAL A 8 -16.99 7.63 -14.74
CA VAL A 8 -16.69 6.19 -14.90
C VAL A 8 -16.52 5.83 -16.37
N TYR A 9 -17.42 6.31 -17.22
CA TYR A 9 -17.35 6.06 -18.66
C TYR A 9 -16.08 6.64 -19.30
N LYS A 10 -15.70 7.85 -18.91
CA LYS A 10 -14.46 8.50 -19.37
C LYS A 10 -13.22 7.72 -18.92
N ARG A 11 -13.17 7.28 -17.68
CA ARG A 11 -12.05 6.50 -17.15
C ARG A 11 -11.87 5.17 -17.89
N GLN A 12 -12.97 4.46 -18.19
CA GLN A 12 -12.92 3.23 -18.96
C GLN A 12 -12.46 3.46 -20.41
N SER A 13 -12.95 4.53 -21.06
CA SER A 13 -12.52 4.88 -22.42
C SER A 13 -11.03 5.18 -22.48
N VAL A 14 -10.53 5.98 -21.56
CA VAL A 14 -9.09 6.28 -21.47
C VAL A 14 -8.28 5.02 -21.16
N GLY A 15 -8.76 4.17 -20.25
CA GLY A 15 -8.09 2.92 -19.92
C GLY A 15 -7.95 1.99 -21.15
N ARG A 16 -9.01 1.84 -21.95
CA ARG A 16 -8.96 1.05 -23.19
C ARG A 16 -7.95 1.61 -24.18
N GLN A 17 -7.97 2.92 -24.41
CA GLN A 17 -7.00 3.58 -25.29
C GLN A 17 -5.55 3.37 -24.82
N LEU A 18 -5.30 3.43 -23.51
CA LEU A 18 -3.98 3.19 -22.94
C LEU A 18 -3.52 1.75 -23.12
N THR A 19 -4.39 0.76 -22.88
CA THR A 19 -4.04 -0.66 -23.06
C THR A 19 -3.78 -1.00 -24.54
N GLU A 20 -4.54 -0.45 -25.45
CA GLU A 20 -4.33 -0.56 -26.91
C GLU A 20 -2.99 0.10 -27.29
N PHE A 21 -2.74 1.33 -26.85
CA PHE A 21 -1.51 2.04 -27.14
C PHE A 21 -0.26 1.31 -26.60
N CYS A 22 -0.34 0.72 -25.41
CA CYS A 22 0.75 -0.04 -24.81
C CYS A 22 0.88 -1.46 -25.35
N GLY A 23 -0.04 -1.92 -26.20
CA GLY A 23 -0.04 -3.29 -26.73
C GLY A 23 -0.28 -4.36 -25.64
N VAL A 24 -0.90 -3.97 -24.52
CA VAL A 24 -1.20 -4.88 -23.40
C VAL A 24 -2.57 -5.54 -23.65
N PRO A 25 -2.65 -6.87 -23.74
CA PRO A 25 -3.92 -7.55 -23.85
C PRO A 25 -4.73 -7.33 -22.56
N ALA A 26 -5.92 -6.73 -22.68
CA ALA A 26 -6.80 -6.47 -21.56
C ALA A 26 -8.25 -6.73 -21.91
N VAL A 27 -8.98 -7.36 -21.00
CA VAL A 27 -10.43 -7.53 -21.07
C VAL A 27 -11.07 -6.56 -20.08
N TRP A 28 -11.93 -5.69 -20.58
CA TRP A 28 -12.65 -4.70 -19.80
C TRP A 28 -14.06 -5.18 -19.51
N LYS A 29 -14.37 -5.41 -18.24
CA LYS A 29 -15.71 -5.78 -17.77
C LYS A 29 -16.29 -4.65 -16.94
N GLN A 30 -17.57 -4.38 -17.12
CA GLN A 30 -18.33 -3.47 -16.27
C GLN A 30 -19.12 -4.31 -15.27
N GLY A 31 -19.01 -3.99 -13.98
CA GLY A 31 -19.72 -4.70 -12.92
C GLY A 31 -19.70 -3.91 -11.61
N ASP A 32 -20.52 -4.36 -10.69
CA ASP A 32 -20.50 -3.91 -9.30
C ASP A 32 -19.64 -4.89 -8.49
N ILE A 33 -18.56 -4.38 -7.87
CA ILE A 33 -17.64 -5.17 -7.07
C ILE A 33 -18.32 -5.92 -5.90
N THR A 34 -19.52 -5.47 -5.49
CA THR A 34 -20.30 -6.11 -4.41
C THR A 34 -21.24 -7.19 -4.88
N SER A 35 -21.46 -7.31 -6.19
CA SER A 35 -22.35 -8.30 -6.80
C SER A 35 -21.68 -9.64 -7.08
N GLY A 36 -20.38 -9.73 -6.84
CA GLY A 36 -19.54 -10.87 -7.13
C GLY A 36 -18.60 -10.59 -8.30
N ILE A 37 -17.45 -11.24 -8.27
CA ILE A 37 -16.46 -11.25 -9.35
C ILE A 37 -16.38 -12.70 -9.82
N ASP A 38 -16.90 -12.99 -11.01
CA ASP A 38 -16.96 -14.37 -11.54
C ASP A 38 -15.57 -14.89 -11.95
N ASP A 39 -14.62 -13.99 -12.15
CA ASP A 39 -13.26 -14.34 -12.52
C ASP A 39 -12.38 -14.51 -11.29
N SER A 40 -11.38 -15.36 -11.39
CA SER A 40 -10.30 -15.47 -10.41
C SER A 40 -8.95 -15.28 -11.07
N ALA A 41 -7.98 -14.75 -10.31
CA ALA A 41 -6.64 -14.49 -10.80
C ALA A 41 -5.58 -14.76 -9.71
N GLU A 42 -4.36 -15.09 -10.13
CA GLU A 42 -3.24 -15.23 -9.21
C GLU A 42 -2.94 -13.93 -8.46
N LEU A 43 -3.03 -12.79 -9.17
CA LEU A 43 -2.89 -11.45 -8.61
C LEU A 43 -4.18 -10.66 -8.81
N VAL A 44 -4.77 -10.21 -7.71
CA VAL A 44 -5.88 -9.27 -7.72
C VAL A 44 -5.41 -7.94 -7.15
N MET A 45 -5.74 -6.83 -7.82
CA MET A 45 -5.35 -5.50 -7.38
C MET A 45 -6.59 -4.61 -7.20
N CYS A 46 -6.63 -3.88 -6.09
CA CYS A 46 -7.62 -2.85 -5.80
C CYS A 46 -6.89 -1.56 -5.42
N SER A 47 -6.91 -0.57 -6.29
CA SER A 47 -6.17 0.68 -6.09
C SER A 47 -7.10 1.88 -6.10
N TYR A 48 -7.09 2.66 -5.02
CA TYR A 48 -7.89 3.88 -4.85
C TYR A 48 -9.40 3.69 -5.07
N CYS A 49 -9.92 2.50 -4.70
CA CYS A 49 -11.33 2.16 -4.86
C CYS A 49 -12.09 2.15 -3.52
N LEU A 50 -11.45 1.74 -2.43
CA LEU A 50 -12.13 1.57 -1.15
C LEU A 50 -12.58 2.90 -0.54
N ASN A 51 -11.93 4.01 -0.91
CA ASN A 51 -12.30 5.36 -0.48
C ASN A 51 -13.66 5.82 -1.03
N GLU A 52 -14.11 5.26 -2.15
CA GLU A 52 -15.40 5.59 -2.78
C GLU A 52 -16.59 4.82 -2.15
N LEU A 53 -16.31 3.84 -1.27
CA LEU A 53 -17.29 2.93 -0.73
C LEU A 53 -17.63 3.25 0.73
N THR A 54 -18.91 3.11 1.10
CA THR A 54 -19.32 3.12 2.51
C THR A 54 -18.78 1.89 3.24
N GLU A 55 -18.67 1.93 4.56
CA GLU A 55 -18.05 0.84 5.32
C GLU A 55 -18.68 -0.55 5.07
N PRO A 56 -20.01 -0.74 5.11
CA PRO A 56 -20.62 -2.04 4.85
C PRO A 56 -20.33 -2.56 3.44
N VAL A 57 -20.36 -1.65 2.44
CA VAL A 57 -20.07 -1.97 1.04
C VAL A 57 -18.60 -2.34 0.85
N ARG A 58 -17.71 -1.61 1.53
CA ARG A 58 -16.27 -1.88 1.53
C ARG A 58 -15.92 -3.26 2.08
N ARG A 59 -16.53 -3.65 3.20
CA ARG A 59 -16.35 -4.99 3.77
C ARG A 59 -16.72 -6.08 2.78
N LYS A 60 -17.88 -5.94 2.14
CA LYS A 60 -18.32 -6.88 1.10
C LYS A 60 -17.39 -6.89 -0.10
N ALA A 61 -16.91 -5.73 -0.54
CA ALA A 61 -15.96 -5.62 -1.64
C ALA A 61 -14.63 -6.33 -1.31
N VAL A 62 -14.09 -6.18 -0.10
CA VAL A 62 -12.88 -6.89 0.34
C VAL A 62 -13.08 -8.41 0.34
N GLU A 63 -14.25 -8.91 0.77
CA GLU A 63 -14.60 -10.34 0.69
C GLU A 63 -14.62 -10.84 -0.76
N GLN A 64 -15.22 -10.07 -1.68
CA GLN A 64 -15.28 -10.44 -3.09
C GLN A 64 -13.89 -10.43 -3.75
N LEU A 65 -13.09 -9.42 -3.47
CA LEU A 65 -11.69 -9.35 -3.94
C LEU A 65 -10.87 -10.55 -3.42
N TRP A 66 -11.05 -10.89 -2.13
CA TRP A 66 -10.37 -12.04 -1.57
C TRP A 66 -10.85 -13.36 -2.19
N SER A 67 -12.14 -13.57 -2.36
CA SER A 67 -12.67 -14.81 -2.97
C SER A 67 -12.18 -15.01 -4.41
N SER A 68 -11.94 -13.93 -5.15
CA SER A 68 -11.40 -13.95 -6.52
C SER A 68 -9.88 -14.09 -6.58
N THR A 69 -9.20 -14.02 -5.44
CA THR A 69 -7.73 -14.10 -5.37
C THR A 69 -7.27 -15.55 -5.26
N GLN A 70 -6.41 -16.00 -6.15
CA GLN A 70 -5.79 -17.33 -6.08
C GLN A 70 -4.48 -17.31 -5.28
N ARG A 71 -3.65 -16.26 -5.39
CA ARG A 71 -2.36 -16.15 -4.69
C ARG A 71 -2.21 -14.88 -3.88
N LEU A 72 -2.29 -13.71 -4.52
CA LEU A 72 -1.97 -12.43 -3.89
C LEU A 72 -3.04 -11.38 -4.16
N LEU A 73 -3.53 -10.75 -3.10
CA LEU A 73 -4.36 -9.55 -3.16
C LEU A 73 -3.52 -8.34 -2.76
N LEU A 74 -3.47 -7.32 -3.64
CA LEU A 74 -2.84 -6.04 -3.37
C LEU A 74 -3.89 -4.95 -3.28
N ILE A 75 -3.99 -4.30 -2.13
CA ILE A 75 -4.86 -3.14 -1.91
C ILE A 75 -3.97 -1.91 -1.72
N VAL A 76 -4.26 -0.82 -2.44
CA VAL A 76 -3.56 0.46 -2.34
C VAL A 76 -4.57 1.57 -2.11
N GLU A 77 -4.31 2.43 -1.12
CA GLU A 77 -5.14 3.58 -0.77
C GLU A 77 -4.30 4.85 -0.60
N PRO A 78 -4.89 6.05 -0.67
CA PRO A 78 -4.17 7.28 -0.37
C PRO A 78 -3.45 7.23 0.98
N GLY A 79 -2.24 7.79 1.07
CA GLY A 79 -1.42 7.83 2.29
C GLY A 79 -1.92 8.83 3.34
N THR A 80 -3.22 8.96 3.50
CA THR A 80 -3.90 9.79 4.50
C THR A 80 -4.26 8.96 5.75
N PRO A 81 -4.57 9.58 6.90
CA PRO A 81 -5.10 8.87 8.06
C PRO A 81 -6.33 8.01 7.74
N ASP A 82 -7.24 8.51 6.88
CA ASP A 82 -8.42 7.78 6.45
C ASP A 82 -8.06 6.58 5.56
N GLY A 83 -7.10 6.74 4.65
CA GLY A 83 -6.59 5.64 3.82
C GLY A 83 -5.94 4.56 4.68
N TYR A 84 -5.14 4.96 5.66
CA TYR A 84 -4.57 4.04 6.64
C TYR A 84 -5.64 3.29 7.44
N SER A 85 -6.68 3.97 7.93
CA SER A 85 -7.80 3.33 8.63
C SER A 85 -8.50 2.28 7.78
N ARG A 86 -8.71 2.57 6.49
CA ARG A 86 -9.29 1.61 5.54
C ARG A 86 -8.39 0.39 5.33
N ILE A 87 -7.10 0.59 5.17
CA ILE A 87 -6.12 -0.50 5.05
C ILE A 87 -6.10 -1.37 6.32
N LEU A 88 -6.15 -0.77 7.50
CA LEU A 88 -6.21 -1.52 8.77
C LEU A 88 -7.48 -2.36 8.87
N SER A 89 -8.63 -1.81 8.51
CA SER A 89 -9.91 -2.54 8.52
C SER A 89 -9.86 -3.72 7.54
N ALA A 90 -9.38 -3.51 6.32
CA ALA A 90 -9.22 -4.56 5.32
C ALA A 90 -8.22 -5.63 5.78
N ARG A 91 -7.09 -5.22 6.40
CA ARG A 91 -6.10 -6.14 6.97
C ARG A 91 -6.71 -7.07 8.02
N GLN A 92 -7.46 -6.51 8.96
CA GLN A 92 -8.07 -7.29 10.03
C GLN A 92 -9.12 -8.27 9.50
N GLN A 93 -9.92 -7.81 8.53
CA GLN A 93 -10.90 -8.66 7.85
C GLN A 93 -10.23 -9.82 7.10
N LEU A 94 -9.17 -9.55 6.34
CA LEU A 94 -8.45 -10.57 5.57
C LEU A 94 -7.76 -11.61 6.45
N ILE A 95 -7.14 -11.19 7.56
CA ILE A 95 -6.59 -12.13 8.55
C ILE A 95 -7.72 -13.03 9.10
N GLY A 96 -8.88 -12.46 9.42
CA GLY A 96 -10.05 -13.23 9.85
C GLY A 96 -10.59 -14.20 8.79
N LEU A 97 -10.30 -13.97 7.51
CA LEU A 97 -10.61 -14.84 6.37
C LEU A 97 -9.48 -15.83 6.04
N GLY A 98 -8.45 -15.93 6.88
CA GLY A 98 -7.33 -16.85 6.71
C GLY A 98 -6.26 -16.37 5.75
N ALA A 99 -6.16 -15.06 5.50
CA ALA A 99 -5.08 -14.50 4.69
C ALA A 99 -3.80 -14.31 5.53
N HIS A 100 -2.64 -14.51 4.88
CA HIS A 100 -1.34 -14.18 5.41
C HIS A 100 -0.87 -12.82 4.91
N ILE A 101 -0.31 -11.99 5.80
CA ILE A 101 0.14 -10.64 5.43
C ILE A 101 1.57 -10.69 4.88
N ALA A 102 1.69 -10.52 3.57
CA ALA A 102 2.98 -10.51 2.89
C ALA A 102 3.73 -9.17 3.04
N ALA A 103 2.99 -8.04 3.01
CA ALA A 103 3.55 -6.70 3.16
C ALA A 103 2.45 -5.69 3.51
N PRO A 104 2.78 -4.54 4.09
CA PRO A 104 4.08 -4.09 4.56
C PRO A 104 4.44 -4.64 5.94
N CYS A 105 3.45 -5.17 6.68
CA CYS A 105 3.61 -5.57 8.07
C CYS A 105 4.54 -6.80 8.18
N PRO A 106 5.51 -6.78 9.12
CA PRO A 106 6.35 -7.95 9.41
C PRO A 106 5.66 -8.95 10.36
N HIS A 107 4.38 -8.76 10.67
CA HIS A 107 3.59 -9.59 11.58
C HIS A 107 2.10 -9.45 11.33
N GLU A 108 1.31 -10.36 11.87
CA GLU A 108 -0.16 -10.35 11.83
C GLU A 108 -0.81 -9.82 13.12
N ASN A 109 -0.02 -9.50 14.14
CA ASN A 109 -0.48 -8.90 15.40
C ASN A 109 -1.16 -7.54 15.15
N ALA A 110 -1.81 -6.98 16.19
CA ALA A 110 -2.36 -5.64 16.15
C ALA A 110 -1.30 -4.60 15.70
N CYS A 111 -1.72 -3.63 14.89
CA CYS A 111 -0.78 -2.62 14.40
C CYS A 111 -0.27 -1.74 15.55
N PRO A 112 1.04 -1.63 15.77
CA PRO A 112 1.59 -0.86 16.90
C PRO A 112 1.37 0.65 16.79
N LEU A 113 1.04 1.16 15.59
CA LEU A 113 0.76 2.57 15.39
C LEU A 113 -0.69 2.97 15.78
N THR A 114 -1.53 2.01 16.20
CA THR A 114 -2.88 2.27 16.71
C THR A 114 -2.92 2.33 18.24
N VAL A 115 -1.91 1.78 18.91
CA VAL A 115 -1.89 1.63 20.37
C VAL A 115 -0.68 2.38 20.95
N GLY A 116 -0.92 3.50 21.61
CA GLY A 116 0.12 4.23 22.38
C GLY A 116 1.16 5.01 21.57
N SER A 117 0.97 5.14 20.27
CA SER A 117 1.79 6.01 19.42
C SER A 117 1.26 7.44 19.39
N ASP A 118 2.09 8.37 18.95
CA ASP A 118 1.72 9.76 18.68
C ASP A 118 0.40 9.77 17.86
N PRO A 119 -0.67 10.44 18.35
CA PRO A 119 -1.96 10.49 17.64
C PRO A 119 -1.88 11.00 16.19
N GLY A 120 -0.75 11.60 15.80
CA GLY A 120 -0.47 12.09 14.46
C GLY A 120 0.30 11.12 13.57
N ASP A 121 0.66 9.92 14.03
CA ASP A 121 1.48 8.98 13.24
C ASP A 121 0.65 7.80 12.70
N TRP A 122 0.80 7.53 11.41
CA TRP A 122 0.14 6.41 10.74
C TRP A 122 1.05 5.76 9.71
N CYS A 123 0.85 4.48 9.41
CA CYS A 123 1.66 3.76 8.43
C CYS A 123 1.33 4.25 7.01
N HIS A 124 2.29 4.91 6.38
CA HIS A 124 2.24 5.31 4.98
C HIS A 124 3.64 5.32 4.40
N PHE A 125 3.71 5.25 3.08
CA PHE A 125 4.95 5.31 2.32
C PHE A 125 4.85 6.44 1.31
N THR A 126 5.99 6.87 0.79
CA THR A 126 6.07 7.96 -0.18
C THR A 126 6.91 7.51 -1.36
N VAL A 127 6.43 7.77 -2.55
CA VAL A 127 7.17 7.54 -3.79
C VAL A 127 7.29 8.85 -4.56
N ARG A 128 8.47 9.12 -5.08
CA ARG A 128 8.70 10.27 -5.94
C ARG A 128 8.35 9.95 -7.37
N VAL A 129 7.39 10.70 -7.94
CA VAL A 129 6.92 10.53 -9.31
C VAL A 129 7.33 11.74 -10.14
N ALA A 130 7.93 11.51 -11.30
CA ALA A 130 8.27 12.57 -12.23
C ALA A 130 7.01 13.21 -12.83
N ARG A 131 6.94 14.53 -12.85
CA ARG A 131 5.84 15.26 -13.50
C ARG A 131 6.12 15.43 -14.99
N SER A 132 5.15 15.03 -15.81
CA SER A 132 5.17 15.36 -17.24
C SER A 132 5.03 16.88 -17.47
N ARG A 133 5.39 17.37 -18.66
CA ARG A 133 5.16 18.79 -19.04
C ARG A 133 3.70 19.19 -18.89
N LEU A 134 2.79 18.34 -19.35
CA LEU A 134 1.35 18.56 -19.24
C LEU A 134 0.89 18.64 -17.77
N HIS A 135 1.39 17.75 -16.91
CA HIS A 135 1.08 17.75 -15.49
C HIS A 135 1.52 19.06 -14.81
N LYS A 136 2.73 19.58 -15.15
CA LYS A 136 3.22 20.88 -14.66
C LYS A 136 2.31 22.04 -15.08
N GLN A 137 1.90 22.06 -16.34
CA GLN A 137 1.00 23.09 -16.87
C GLN A 137 -0.36 23.09 -16.19
N LEU A 138 -0.95 21.92 -15.98
CA LEU A 138 -2.28 21.78 -15.36
C LEU A 138 -2.30 22.14 -13.88
N LYS A 139 -1.23 21.81 -13.15
CA LYS A 139 -1.13 22.09 -11.69
C LYS A 139 -0.41 23.41 -11.36
N GLY A 140 0.11 24.14 -12.36
CA GLY A 140 0.82 25.41 -12.15
C GLY A 140 2.10 25.29 -11.30
N GLY A 141 2.76 24.12 -11.34
CA GLY A 141 3.90 23.82 -10.48
C GLY A 141 5.22 23.69 -11.24
N ASP A 142 6.26 24.41 -10.80
CA ASP A 142 7.59 24.37 -11.43
C ASP A 142 8.44 23.16 -11.04
N VAL A 143 8.08 22.48 -9.93
CA VAL A 143 8.85 21.33 -9.43
C VAL A 143 8.70 20.14 -10.36
N PRO A 144 9.82 19.48 -10.80
CA PRO A 144 9.80 18.42 -11.79
C PRO A 144 9.27 17.07 -11.26
N TYR A 145 8.92 16.98 -9.99
CA TYR A 145 8.43 15.76 -9.33
C TYR A 145 7.28 16.06 -8.36
N GLU A 146 6.60 15.02 -7.96
CA GLU A 146 5.59 15.00 -6.89
C GLU A 146 5.86 13.82 -5.97
N ASP A 147 5.79 14.05 -4.66
CA ASP A 147 5.92 12.98 -3.69
C ASP A 147 4.51 12.48 -3.35
N GLU A 148 4.17 11.30 -3.90
CA GLU A 148 2.88 10.66 -3.69
C GLU A 148 2.92 9.78 -2.44
N LYS A 149 1.99 10.03 -1.51
CA LYS A 149 1.83 9.23 -0.31
C LYS A 149 0.77 8.17 -0.53
N PHE A 150 1.06 6.94 -0.10
CA PHE A 150 0.15 5.82 -0.20
C PHE A 150 0.24 4.90 1.03
N CYS A 151 -0.85 4.19 1.30
CA CYS A 151 -0.91 3.05 2.20
C CYS A 151 -1.21 1.81 1.36
N PHE A 152 -0.67 0.66 1.73
CA PHE A 152 -0.95 -0.58 0.99
C PHE A 152 -1.00 -1.80 1.90
N LEU A 153 -1.58 -2.85 1.36
CA LEU A 153 -1.65 -4.17 1.96
C LEU A 153 -1.50 -5.23 0.87
N ALA A 154 -0.55 -6.14 1.07
CA ALA A 154 -0.42 -7.35 0.26
C ALA A 154 -0.79 -8.55 1.14
N ALA A 155 -1.85 -9.26 0.76
CA ALA A 155 -2.37 -10.43 1.45
C ALA A 155 -2.20 -11.68 0.57
N SER A 156 -1.62 -12.74 1.12
CA SER A 156 -1.32 -14.00 0.42
C SER A 156 -2.27 -15.12 0.86
N ARG A 157 -2.57 -16.03 -0.07
CA ARG A 157 -3.24 -17.30 0.23
C ARG A 157 -2.31 -18.30 0.92
N GLU A 158 -1.03 -18.22 0.61
CA GLU A 158 -0.02 -19.11 1.16
C GLU A 158 0.70 -18.42 2.32
N GLU A 159 1.17 -19.20 3.27
CA GLU A 159 2.04 -18.71 4.33
C GLU A 159 3.30 -18.08 3.71
N VAL A 160 3.66 -16.91 4.20
CA VAL A 160 4.81 -16.14 3.76
C VAL A 160 5.78 -15.93 4.92
N SER A 161 7.07 -15.92 4.62
CA SER A 161 8.07 -15.50 5.59
C SER A 161 8.14 -13.97 5.59
N PRO A 162 7.57 -13.28 6.59
CA PRO A 162 7.60 -11.84 6.63
C PRO A 162 9.02 -11.34 6.88
N CYS A 163 9.30 -10.07 6.58
CA CYS A 163 10.61 -9.48 6.92
C CYS A 163 10.77 -9.33 8.45
N ALA A 164 12.02 -9.31 8.93
CA ALA A 164 12.30 -9.11 10.36
C ALA A 164 11.80 -7.74 10.87
N ALA A 165 11.93 -6.71 10.06
CA ALA A 165 11.40 -5.37 10.34
C ALA A 165 11.08 -4.62 9.05
N ARG A 166 10.14 -3.68 9.12
CA ARG A 166 9.81 -2.73 8.05
C ARG A 166 10.24 -1.34 8.44
N VAL A 167 11.01 -0.67 7.57
CA VAL A 167 11.39 0.74 7.75
C VAL A 167 10.15 1.62 7.52
N LEU A 168 9.74 2.37 8.52
CA LEU A 168 8.51 3.17 8.47
C LEU A 168 8.72 4.58 7.92
N ARG A 169 9.93 5.12 8.05
CA ARG A 169 10.26 6.50 7.64
C ARG A 169 11.67 6.53 7.06
N HIS A 170 11.97 7.56 6.29
CA HIS A 170 13.33 7.81 5.84
C HIS A 170 14.30 7.81 7.03
N PRO A 171 15.44 7.11 6.91
CA PRO A 171 16.44 7.07 7.96
C PRO A 171 16.97 8.46 8.32
N ARG A 172 17.10 8.75 9.61
CA ARG A 172 17.79 9.96 10.04
C ARG A 172 19.29 9.67 10.13
N ILE A 173 20.06 10.32 9.26
CA ILE A 173 21.49 10.13 9.12
C ILE A 173 22.23 11.26 9.84
N ASP A 174 22.93 10.93 10.92
CA ASP A 174 23.82 11.83 11.65
C ASP A 174 25.27 11.37 11.48
N SER A 175 26.24 12.20 11.97
CA SER A 175 27.65 11.82 11.95
C SER A 175 27.88 10.55 12.75
N GLY A 176 28.14 9.44 12.05
CA GLY A 176 28.52 8.14 12.66
C GLY A 176 27.37 7.29 13.18
N ARG A 177 26.13 7.73 13.05
CA ARG A 177 24.95 6.97 13.48
C ARG A 177 23.78 7.18 12.52
N ILE A 178 22.92 6.18 12.45
CA ILE A 178 21.70 6.17 11.66
C ILE A 178 20.56 5.74 12.58
N THR A 179 19.50 6.52 12.64
CA THR A 179 18.29 6.17 13.40
C THR A 179 17.21 5.73 12.43
N LEU A 180 16.70 4.53 12.62
CA LEU A 180 15.61 3.92 11.87
C LEU A 180 14.36 3.88 12.74
N LYS A 181 13.22 4.28 12.17
CA LYS A 181 11.90 3.98 12.75
C LYS A 181 11.41 2.69 12.12
N LEU A 182 11.24 1.66 12.91
CA LEU A 182 10.92 0.30 12.45
C LEU A 182 9.59 -0.18 13.00
N CYS A 183 8.87 -0.95 12.18
CA CYS A 183 7.83 -1.85 12.64
C CYS A 183 8.42 -3.25 12.73
N THR A 184 8.27 -3.92 13.87
CA THR A 184 8.77 -5.27 14.15
C THR A 184 7.64 -6.13 14.71
N PRO A 185 7.79 -7.47 14.79
CA PRO A 185 6.82 -8.32 15.50
C PRO A 185 6.60 -7.92 16.96
N GLY A 186 7.61 -7.28 17.61
CA GLY A 186 7.53 -6.76 18.96
C GLY A 186 6.90 -5.36 19.09
N GLY A 187 6.60 -4.69 17.97
CA GLY A 187 6.01 -3.36 17.97
C GLY A 187 6.77 -2.34 17.14
N ALA A 188 6.41 -1.06 17.30
CA ALA A 188 7.15 0.04 16.68
C ALA A 188 8.32 0.45 17.58
N GLU A 189 9.50 0.62 16.99
CA GLU A 189 10.72 1.01 17.73
C GLU A 189 11.57 2.00 16.93
N GLU A 190 12.40 2.77 17.65
CA GLU A 190 13.52 3.49 17.09
C GLU A 190 14.81 2.71 17.33
N ARG A 191 15.53 2.36 16.26
CA ARG A 191 16.80 1.63 16.34
C ARG A 191 17.94 2.49 15.86
N MET A 192 18.93 2.68 16.73
CA MET A 192 20.16 3.41 16.41
C MET A 192 21.23 2.41 15.93
N VAL A 193 21.75 2.64 14.72
CA VAL A 193 22.81 1.85 14.10
C VAL A 193 24.06 2.70 13.98
N THR A 194 25.16 2.32 14.64
CA THR A 194 26.42 3.05 14.64
C THR A 194 27.39 2.49 13.60
N LYS A 195 28.45 3.25 13.24
CA LYS A 195 29.50 2.81 12.29
C LYS A 195 30.15 1.47 12.65
N LYS A 196 30.11 1.07 13.92
CA LYS A 196 30.69 -0.20 14.41
C LYS A 196 29.76 -1.40 14.11
N SER A 197 28.49 -1.15 13.82
CA SER A 197 27.53 -2.22 13.53
C SER A 197 27.75 -2.78 12.12
N PRO A 198 27.70 -4.10 11.93
CA PRO A 198 27.74 -4.71 10.59
C PRO A 198 26.55 -4.28 9.72
N GLN A 199 25.44 -3.87 10.34
CA GLN A 199 24.22 -3.40 9.65
C GLN A 199 24.32 -1.93 9.20
N PHE A 200 25.40 -1.19 9.52
CA PHE A 200 25.51 0.24 9.23
C PHE A 200 25.35 0.56 7.74
N LYS A 201 25.98 -0.25 6.87
CA LYS A 201 25.89 -0.07 5.42
C LYS A 201 24.47 -0.31 4.90
N ALA A 202 23.78 -1.31 5.44
CA ALA A 202 22.38 -1.60 5.11
C ALA A 202 21.47 -0.46 5.59
N ALA A 203 21.61 -0.05 6.87
CA ALA A 203 20.83 1.05 7.44
C ALA A 203 20.99 2.38 6.66
N ARG A 204 22.21 2.64 6.17
CA ARG A 204 22.49 3.85 5.37
C ARG A 204 21.82 3.86 3.99
N LYS A 205 21.58 2.68 3.43
CA LYS A 205 20.99 2.51 2.10
C LYS A 205 19.49 2.27 2.14
N SER A 206 18.94 1.97 3.32
CA SER A 206 17.51 1.70 3.45
C SER A 206 16.68 2.97 3.29
N ASP A 207 15.47 2.78 2.82
CA ASP A 207 14.47 3.81 2.67
C ASP A 207 13.14 3.40 3.30
N ALA A 208 12.19 4.34 3.40
CA ALA A 208 10.86 4.04 3.88
C ALA A 208 10.20 2.96 2.99
N GLY A 209 9.68 1.92 3.63
CA GLY A 209 9.11 0.77 2.94
C GLY A 209 10.06 -0.42 2.76
N ASP A 210 11.35 -0.25 2.97
CA ASP A 210 12.31 -1.35 2.86
C ASP A 210 12.19 -2.35 4.03
N SER A 211 12.55 -3.59 3.75
CA SER A 211 12.79 -4.60 4.80
C SER A 211 14.16 -4.35 5.45
N PHE A 212 14.24 -4.53 6.76
CA PHE A 212 15.49 -4.35 7.51
C PHE A 212 15.75 -5.53 8.44
N GLY A 213 17.00 -5.98 8.44
CA GLY A 213 17.41 -7.16 9.18
C GLY A 213 17.03 -8.48 8.49
N SER A 214 17.78 -9.54 8.80
CA SER A 214 17.43 -10.92 8.49
C SER A 214 16.84 -11.57 9.73
N TYR A 215 15.89 -12.49 9.57
CA TYR A 215 15.69 -13.51 10.60
C TYR A 215 17.01 -14.26 10.71
N GLY A 216 17.64 -14.20 11.88
CA GLY A 216 18.83 -14.99 12.20
C GLY A 216 18.52 -16.48 12.23
#